data_b46aa49eb89c440fc89a092ff1d5b344
#
_entry.id   b46aa49eb89c440fc89a092ff1d5b344
#
_cell.length_a   1.000
_cell.length_b   1.000
_cell.length_c   1.000
_cell.angle_alpha   90.00
_cell.angle_beta   90.00
_cell.angle_gamma   90.00
#
_symmetry.space_group_name_H-M   'P 1'
#
loop_
_entity.id
_entity.type
_entity.pdbx_description
1 polymer ?
#
loop_
_entity_poly.entity_id
_entity_poly.type
_entity_poly.pdbx_seq_one_letter_code
_entity_poly.pdbx_strand_id
1 'polypeptide(L)'
;LGIMGQRMLAHMRLHRDFKPDYLWDPDQSACHQATLLDPQSKIMDSASDAIGKADLVYLACPPAVREPYALAAAKAGKALFLEKPFGIDLNDSARLMAQLQAYDVPVAVNFTQASGAALTDLLVAQERGDMGTVLGVDIVVTYPDWPRQWQKDADWLRFRAEGGMTREVIS
;
A
#
# COMPACT_ATOMS: atom_id res chain seq x y z
N LEU A 1 -7.41 4.47 7.65
CA LEU A 1 -8.13 3.26 8.14
C LEU A 1 -9.36 2.96 7.27
N GLY A 2 -9.33 3.39 6.00
CA GLY A 2 -10.31 3.00 5.00
C GLY A 2 -10.25 1.49 4.67
N ILE A 3 -10.84 1.08 3.54
CA ILE A 3 -11.00 -0.33 3.13
C ILE A 3 -9.68 -1.13 3.24
N MET A 4 -8.59 -0.61 2.65
CA MET A 4 -7.30 -1.32 2.67
C MET A 4 -6.65 -1.29 4.04
N GLY A 5 -6.77 -0.17 4.78
CA GLY A 5 -6.25 -0.07 6.15
C GLY A 5 -6.89 -1.08 7.09
N GLN A 6 -8.21 -1.20 7.07
CA GLN A 6 -8.95 -2.18 7.89
C GLN A 6 -8.62 -3.62 7.48
N ARG A 7 -8.53 -3.89 6.17
CA ARG A 7 -8.15 -5.21 5.66
C ARG A 7 -6.75 -5.61 6.12
N MET A 8 -5.78 -4.70 6.03
CA MET A 8 -4.42 -4.97 6.47
C MET A 8 -4.35 -5.13 8.00
N LEU A 9 -5.06 -4.30 8.76
CA LEU A 9 -5.18 -4.44 10.22
C LEU A 9 -5.66 -5.84 10.61
N ALA A 10 -6.73 -6.34 9.94
CA ALA A 10 -7.27 -7.68 10.18
C ALA A 10 -6.25 -8.80 9.93
N HIS A 11 -5.34 -8.63 8.96
CA HIS A 11 -4.29 -9.61 8.68
C HIS A 11 -3.07 -9.45 9.59
N MET A 12 -2.60 -8.23 9.80
CA MET A 12 -1.42 -7.97 10.63
C MET A 12 -1.59 -8.42 12.08
N ARG A 13 -2.79 -8.20 12.67
CA ARG A 13 -3.09 -8.65 14.02
C ARG A 13 -2.99 -10.16 14.23
N LEU A 14 -3.12 -10.95 13.17
CA LEU A 14 -3.02 -12.41 13.20
C LEU A 14 -1.61 -12.90 12.87
N HIS A 15 -0.73 -12.03 12.40
CA HIS A 15 0.62 -12.41 11.99
C HIS A 15 1.58 -12.28 13.18
N ARG A 16 2.36 -13.30 13.46
CA ARG A 16 3.25 -13.37 14.62
C ARG A 16 4.31 -12.26 14.70
N ASP A 17 4.72 -11.73 13.54
CA ASP A 17 5.82 -10.75 13.43
C ASP A 17 5.31 -9.29 13.38
N PHE A 18 3.97 -9.08 13.38
CA PHE A 18 3.38 -7.75 13.37
C PHE A 18 2.49 -7.51 14.58
N LYS A 19 2.56 -6.30 15.09
CA LYS A 19 1.73 -5.82 16.18
C LYS A 19 1.21 -4.43 15.86
N PRO A 20 -0.03 -4.28 15.37
CA PRO A 20 -0.60 -2.99 15.00
C PRO A 20 -1.05 -2.21 16.24
N ASP A 21 -0.09 -1.71 17.03
CA ASP A 21 -0.35 -1.05 18.32
C ASP A 21 -0.97 0.34 18.18
N TYR A 22 -0.63 1.09 17.12
CA TYR A 22 -0.98 2.51 16.98
C TYR A 22 -1.68 2.75 15.65
N LEU A 23 -2.86 3.34 15.71
CA LEU A 23 -3.70 3.62 14.56
C LEU A 23 -4.02 5.10 14.50
N TRP A 24 -4.11 5.64 13.30
CA TRP A 24 -4.58 7.00 13.07
C TRP A 24 -5.24 7.12 11.70
N ASP A 25 -6.29 7.92 11.63
CA ASP A 25 -6.96 8.36 10.41
C ASP A 25 -7.57 9.75 10.66
N PRO A 26 -7.61 10.66 9.69
CA PRO A 26 -8.31 11.94 9.84
C PRO A 26 -9.83 11.76 10.03
N ASP A 27 -10.40 10.64 9.57
CA ASP A 27 -11.80 10.28 9.78
C ASP A 27 -11.99 9.51 11.09
N GLN A 28 -12.65 10.13 12.05
CA GLN A 28 -12.95 9.53 13.35
C GLN A 28 -13.88 8.31 13.24
N SER A 29 -14.73 8.25 12.22
CA SER A 29 -15.56 7.08 11.94
C SER A 29 -14.71 5.87 11.54
N ALA A 30 -13.70 6.09 10.69
CA ALA A 30 -12.73 5.05 10.32
C ALA A 30 -11.92 4.57 11.54
N CYS A 31 -11.53 5.48 12.43
CA CYS A 31 -10.89 5.13 13.69
C CYS A 31 -11.79 4.25 14.57
N HIS A 32 -13.05 4.61 14.70
CA HIS A 32 -14.01 3.83 15.47
C HIS A 32 -14.19 2.41 14.90
N GLN A 33 -14.34 2.29 13.58
CA GLN A 33 -14.44 0.97 12.93
C GLN A 33 -13.20 0.12 13.15
N ALA A 34 -12.01 0.73 13.12
CA ALA A 34 -10.76 0.02 13.36
C ALA A 34 -10.67 -0.52 14.80
N THR A 35 -11.16 0.21 15.81
CA THR A 35 -11.21 -0.29 17.19
C THR A 35 -12.17 -1.47 17.39
N LEU A 36 -13.21 -1.57 16.58
CA LEU A 36 -14.07 -2.76 16.59
C LEU A 36 -13.36 -3.99 16.02
N LEU A 37 -12.47 -3.80 15.05
CA LEU A 37 -11.68 -4.87 14.47
C LEU A 37 -10.54 -5.33 15.39
N ASP A 38 -9.87 -4.38 16.02
CA ASP A 38 -8.78 -4.64 16.95
C ASP A 38 -8.87 -3.75 18.21
N PRO A 39 -9.57 -4.21 19.25
CA PRO A 39 -9.71 -3.46 20.50
C PRO A 39 -8.40 -3.24 21.29
N GLN A 40 -7.32 -3.92 20.90
CA GLN A 40 -6.02 -3.76 21.57
C GLN A 40 -5.21 -2.60 21.00
N SER A 41 -5.47 -2.21 19.75
CA SER A 41 -4.81 -1.06 19.11
C SER A 41 -5.28 0.26 19.72
N LYS A 42 -4.38 1.24 19.75
CA LYS A 42 -4.64 2.58 20.28
C LYS A 42 -4.83 3.57 19.15
N ILE A 43 -5.95 4.27 19.15
CA ILE A 43 -6.13 5.43 18.29
C ILE A 43 -5.30 6.58 18.82
N MET A 44 -4.49 7.16 17.95
CA MET A 44 -3.61 8.29 18.27
C MET A 44 -4.26 9.61 17.88
N ASP A 45 -3.88 10.68 18.58
CA ASP A 45 -4.45 12.03 18.34
C ASP A 45 -3.96 12.63 17.02
N SER A 46 -2.78 12.22 16.55
CA SER A 46 -2.20 12.70 15.30
C SER A 46 -1.41 11.61 14.55
N ALA A 47 -1.22 11.80 13.24
CA ALA A 47 -0.32 10.99 12.44
C ALA A 47 1.11 11.04 12.99
N SER A 48 1.57 12.19 13.44
CA SER A 48 2.90 12.38 14.02
C SER A 48 3.12 11.52 15.25
N ASP A 49 2.11 11.45 16.14
CA ASP A 49 2.18 10.64 17.35
C ASP A 49 2.21 9.14 17.02
N ALA A 50 1.40 8.71 16.06
CA ALA A 50 1.42 7.32 15.57
C ALA A 50 2.78 6.95 14.97
N ILE A 51 3.30 7.79 14.07
CA ILE A 51 4.61 7.61 13.44
C ILE A 51 5.72 7.55 14.50
N GLY A 52 5.71 8.47 15.45
CA GLY A 52 6.77 8.56 16.47
C GLY A 52 6.92 7.29 17.31
N LYS A 53 5.83 6.56 17.55
CA LYS A 53 5.79 5.35 18.40
C LYS A 53 5.97 4.04 17.66
N ALA A 54 5.78 4.01 16.35
CA ALA A 54 5.88 2.80 15.56
C ALA A 54 7.34 2.47 15.20
N ASP A 55 7.63 1.19 14.94
CA ASP A 55 8.86 0.74 14.29
C ASP A 55 8.69 0.70 12.77
N LEU A 56 7.49 0.30 12.31
CA LEU A 56 7.08 0.25 10.91
C LEU A 56 5.79 1.04 10.74
N VAL A 57 5.74 1.89 9.74
CA VAL A 57 4.56 2.68 9.39
C VAL A 57 3.93 2.13 8.12
N TYR A 58 2.71 1.62 8.23
CA TYR A 58 1.90 1.21 7.09
C TYR A 58 1.00 2.35 6.63
N LEU A 59 1.13 2.77 5.38
CA LEU A 59 0.34 3.87 4.78
C LEU A 59 -0.68 3.33 3.78
N ALA A 60 -1.95 3.30 4.19
CA ALA A 60 -3.09 2.86 3.37
C ALA A 60 -3.88 4.02 2.73
N CYS A 61 -3.44 5.26 2.91
CA CYS A 61 -4.10 6.42 2.32
C CYS A 61 -3.94 6.46 0.79
N PRO A 62 -4.83 7.19 0.09
CA PRO A 62 -4.69 7.43 -1.34
C PRO A 62 -3.32 8.02 -1.71
N PRO A 63 -2.80 7.72 -2.91
CA PRO A 63 -1.46 8.15 -3.31
C PRO A 63 -1.28 9.68 -3.31
N ALA A 64 -2.36 10.43 -3.62
CA ALA A 64 -2.32 11.90 -3.66
C ALA A 64 -1.91 12.57 -2.34
N VAL A 65 -2.19 11.94 -1.21
CA VAL A 65 -1.94 12.51 0.14
C VAL A 65 -0.84 11.76 0.90
N ARG A 66 -0.17 10.80 0.28
CA ARG A 66 0.78 9.89 0.93
C ARG A 66 2.14 10.50 1.22
N GLU A 67 2.65 11.33 0.30
CA GLU A 67 4.02 11.86 0.33
C GLU A 67 4.41 12.47 1.69
N PRO A 68 3.64 13.40 2.29
CA PRO A 68 4.04 14.02 3.55
C PRO A 68 4.16 13.02 4.71
N TYR A 69 3.30 12.00 4.77
CA TYR A 69 3.38 10.96 5.79
C TYR A 69 4.57 10.03 5.58
N ALA A 70 4.85 9.66 4.34
CA ALA A 70 6.00 8.82 4.00
C ALA A 70 7.32 9.51 4.37
N LEU A 71 7.46 10.80 4.01
CA LEU A 71 8.65 11.57 4.36
C LEU A 71 8.78 11.81 5.87
N ALA A 72 7.66 12.05 6.57
CA ALA A 72 7.68 12.19 8.03
C ALA A 72 8.15 10.90 8.71
N ALA A 73 7.67 9.73 8.26
CA ALA A 73 8.08 8.44 8.79
C ALA A 73 9.57 8.15 8.49
N ALA A 74 10.03 8.38 7.26
CA ALA A 74 11.43 8.20 6.89
C ALA A 74 12.36 9.11 7.69
N LYS A 75 11.99 10.40 7.85
CA LYS A 75 12.71 11.36 8.68
C LYS A 75 12.80 10.94 10.16
N ALA A 76 11.78 10.26 10.66
CA ALA A 76 11.75 9.71 12.02
C ALA A 76 12.49 8.36 12.13
N GLY A 77 13.16 7.88 11.07
CA GLY A 77 13.92 6.63 11.05
C GLY A 77 13.04 5.38 11.07
N LYS A 78 11.78 5.47 10.61
CA LYS A 78 10.82 4.36 10.63
C LYS A 78 10.84 3.59 9.32
N ALA A 79 10.72 2.26 9.40
CA ALA A 79 10.45 1.43 8.23
C ALA A 79 9.09 1.80 7.62
N LEU A 80 8.95 1.66 6.30
CA LEU A 80 7.76 2.04 5.56
C LEU A 80 7.18 0.86 4.79
N PHE A 81 5.88 0.67 4.91
CA PHE A 81 5.11 -0.22 4.06
C PHE A 81 3.99 0.58 3.41
N LEU A 82 4.06 0.76 2.10
CA LEU A 82 3.19 1.65 1.34
C LEU A 82 2.19 0.84 0.52
N GLU A 83 0.93 1.27 0.48
CA GLU A 83 -0.04 0.69 -0.46
C GLU A 83 0.26 1.10 -1.90
N LYS A 84 -0.08 0.19 -2.81
CA LYS A 84 -0.10 0.50 -4.24
C LYS A 84 -1.35 1.38 -4.58
N PRO A 85 -1.34 2.15 -5.66
CA PRO A 85 -0.18 2.51 -6.46
C PRO A 85 0.79 3.39 -5.66
N PHE A 86 2.08 3.32 -5.97
CA PHE A 86 3.10 4.11 -5.26
C PHE A 86 2.83 5.62 -5.38
N GLY A 87 2.44 6.08 -6.56
CA GLY A 87 2.08 7.46 -6.84
C GLY A 87 1.15 7.59 -8.05
N ILE A 88 0.69 8.80 -8.34
CA ILE A 88 -0.18 9.11 -9.47
C ILE A 88 0.65 9.49 -10.69
N ASP A 89 1.60 10.40 -10.52
CA ASP A 89 2.51 10.87 -11.55
C ASP A 89 3.88 10.20 -11.46
N LEU A 90 4.51 9.93 -12.61
CA LEU A 90 5.81 9.24 -12.66
C LEU A 90 6.93 10.11 -12.13
N ASN A 91 6.93 11.42 -12.43
CA ASN A 91 7.98 12.34 -11.98
C ASN A 91 7.88 12.55 -10.46
N ASP A 92 6.66 12.72 -9.95
CA ASP A 92 6.41 12.83 -8.50
C ASP A 92 6.81 11.54 -7.77
N SER A 93 6.51 10.39 -8.36
CA SER A 93 6.91 9.09 -7.83
C SER A 93 8.44 8.92 -7.80
N ALA A 94 9.13 9.31 -8.87
CA ALA A 94 10.59 9.26 -8.94
C ALA A 94 11.22 10.22 -7.92
N ARG A 95 10.65 11.43 -7.76
CA ARG A 95 11.10 12.41 -6.75
C ARG A 95 10.93 11.85 -5.33
N LEU A 96 9.76 11.31 -5.01
CA LEU A 96 9.50 10.72 -3.69
C LEU A 96 10.45 9.56 -3.41
N MET A 97 10.67 8.68 -4.39
CA MET A 97 11.61 7.55 -4.27
C MET A 97 13.03 8.05 -3.94
N ALA A 98 13.52 9.04 -4.69
CA ALA A 98 14.84 9.62 -4.45
C ALA A 98 14.96 10.25 -3.05
N GLN A 99 13.90 10.93 -2.58
CA GLN A 99 13.87 11.48 -1.24
C GLN A 99 13.88 10.39 -0.16
N LEU A 100 13.11 9.31 -0.32
CA LEU A 100 13.06 8.20 0.63
C LEU A 100 14.40 7.47 0.72
N GLN A 101 15.08 7.27 -0.42
CA GLN A 101 16.41 6.65 -0.46
C GLN A 101 17.47 7.41 0.34
N ALA A 102 17.31 8.73 0.51
CA ALA A 102 18.26 9.55 1.29
C ALA A 102 18.18 9.29 2.81
N TYR A 103 17.15 8.60 3.31
CA TYR A 103 16.96 8.37 4.76
C TYR A 103 17.49 7.02 5.28
N ASP A 104 17.98 6.15 4.41
CA ASP A 104 18.51 4.83 4.78
C ASP A 104 17.56 4.01 5.69
N VAL A 105 16.27 4.04 5.37
CA VAL A 105 15.23 3.25 6.04
C VAL A 105 14.64 2.20 5.12
N PRO A 106 14.23 1.03 5.62
CA PRO A 106 13.54 0.03 4.80
C PRO A 106 12.23 0.58 4.24
N VAL A 107 12.03 0.47 2.93
CA VAL A 107 10.79 0.86 2.25
C VAL A 107 10.31 -0.28 1.36
N ALA A 108 9.06 -0.68 1.53
CA ALA A 108 8.40 -1.66 0.68
C ALA A 108 7.06 -1.12 0.17
N VAL A 109 6.69 -1.51 -1.04
CA VAL A 109 5.37 -1.22 -1.63
C VAL A 109 4.58 -2.51 -1.75
N ASN A 110 3.31 -2.48 -1.35
CA ASN A 110 2.43 -3.64 -1.34
C ASN A 110 1.93 -4.00 -2.75
N PHE A 111 2.83 -4.41 -3.62
CA PHE A 111 2.50 -5.01 -4.92
C PHE A 111 2.09 -6.47 -4.70
N THR A 112 0.84 -6.70 -4.33
CA THR A 112 0.33 -8.03 -3.96
C THR A 112 0.52 -9.08 -5.04
N GLN A 113 0.49 -8.71 -6.31
CA GLN A 113 0.73 -9.62 -7.41
C GLN A 113 2.20 -10.07 -7.50
N ALA A 114 3.14 -9.20 -7.09
CA ALA A 114 4.56 -9.51 -7.09
C ALA A 114 4.95 -10.59 -6.06
N SER A 115 4.14 -10.77 -5.02
CA SER A 115 4.34 -11.82 -4.00
C SER A 115 3.57 -13.11 -4.31
N GLY A 116 2.89 -13.19 -5.45
CA GLY A 116 2.11 -14.36 -5.85
C GLY A 116 2.97 -15.52 -6.35
N ALA A 117 2.57 -16.76 -6.03
CA ALA A 117 3.27 -17.97 -6.48
C ALA A 117 3.44 -18.02 -8.00
N ALA A 118 2.44 -17.55 -8.75
CA ALA A 118 2.50 -17.55 -10.22
C ALA A 118 3.67 -16.74 -10.80
N LEU A 119 3.99 -15.56 -10.19
CA LEU A 119 5.16 -14.80 -10.62
C LEU A 119 6.47 -15.50 -10.22
N THR A 120 6.52 -16.10 -9.04
CA THR A 120 7.68 -16.87 -8.60
C THR A 120 7.94 -18.04 -9.55
N ASP A 121 6.91 -18.81 -9.93
CA ASP A 121 7.02 -19.92 -10.85
C ASP A 121 7.48 -19.46 -12.24
N LEU A 122 6.96 -18.33 -12.72
CA LEU A 122 7.37 -17.72 -13.98
C LEU A 122 8.85 -17.32 -13.98
N LEU A 123 9.33 -16.68 -12.92
CA LEU A 123 10.74 -16.28 -12.78
C LEU A 123 11.66 -17.50 -12.72
N VAL A 124 11.27 -18.54 -11.98
CA VAL A 124 12.02 -19.81 -11.92
C VAL A 124 12.09 -20.47 -13.30
N ALA A 125 10.98 -20.52 -14.04
CA ALA A 125 10.96 -21.07 -15.39
C ALA A 125 11.85 -20.26 -16.37
N GLN A 126 11.86 -18.94 -16.23
CA GLN A 126 12.74 -18.06 -17.01
C GLN A 126 14.22 -18.30 -16.70
N GLU A 127 14.59 -18.38 -15.42
CA GLU A 127 15.98 -18.65 -14.98
C GLU A 127 16.48 -20.01 -15.45
N ARG A 128 15.61 -21.01 -15.53
CA ARG A 128 15.93 -22.35 -16.05
C ARG A 128 16.02 -22.41 -17.57
N GLY A 129 15.60 -21.36 -18.27
CA GLY A 129 15.53 -21.34 -19.73
C GLY A 129 14.34 -22.09 -20.31
N ASP A 130 13.39 -22.54 -19.49
CA ASP A 130 12.23 -23.32 -19.92
C ASP A 130 11.28 -22.53 -20.85
N MET A 131 11.33 -21.20 -20.79
CA MET A 131 10.52 -20.30 -21.59
C MET A 131 11.15 -19.85 -22.92
N GLY A 132 12.46 -20.10 -23.11
CA GLY A 132 13.19 -19.58 -24.26
C GLY A 132 13.30 -18.05 -24.25
N THR A 133 13.32 -17.44 -25.44
CA THR A 133 13.38 -15.98 -25.59
C THR A 133 11.98 -15.37 -25.52
N VAL A 134 11.78 -14.43 -24.60
CA VAL A 134 10.51 -13.67 -24.51
C VAL A 134 10.42 -12.71 -25.69
N LEU A 135 9.43 -12.90 -26.57
CA LEU A 135 9.20 -12.07 -27.75
C LEU A 135 8.16 -10.97 -27.50
N GLY A 136 7.27 -11.16 -26.55
CA GLY A 136 6.23 -10.20 -26.22
C GLY A 136 5.44 -10.65 -24.99
N VAL A 137 4.62 -9.73 -24.45
CA VAL A 137 3.72 -9.97 -23.34
C VAL A 137 2.36 -9.39 -23.68
N ASP A 138 1.32 -10.22 -23.64
CA ASP A 138 -0.07 -9.78 -23.74
C ASP A 138 -0.74 -9.86 -22.37
N ILE A 139 -1.30 -8.73 -21.92
CA ILE A 139 -1.97 -8.63 -20.61
C ILE A 139 -3.47 -8.42 -20.85
N VAL A 140 -4.29 -9.37 -20.43
CA VAL A 140 -5.75 -9.27 -20.47
C VAL A 140 -6.28 -9.28 -19.05
N VAL A 141 -6.94 -8.18 -18.65
CA VAL A 141 -7.55 -8.03 -17.33
C VAL A 141 -9.03 -7.73 -17.51
N THR A 142 -9.87 -8.61 -16.99
CA THR A 142 -11.33 -8.49 -17.06
C THR A 142 -11.94 -8.59 -15.68
N TYR A 143 -12.96 -7.77 -15.44
CA TYR A 143 -13.79 -7.84 -14.24
C TYR A 143 -15.27 -7.87 -14.67
N PRO A 144 -16.10 -8.68 -14.00
CA PRO A 144 -17.54 -8.68 -14.28
C PRO A 144 -18.18 -7.31 -14.00
N ASP A 145 -17.70 -6.61 -12.99
CA ASP A 145 -18.13 -5.26 -12.62
C ASP A 145 -16.94 -4.38 -12.26
N TRP A 146 -17.00 -3.08 -12.62
CA TRP A 146 -16.04 -2.07 -12.22
C TRP A 146 -16.76 -0.76 -11.83
N PRO A 147 -16.41 -0.11 -10.69
CA PRO A 147 -15.57 -0.65 -9.62
C PRO A 147 -16.18 -1.90 -8.96
N ARG A 148 -15.35 -2.79 -8.45
CA ARG A 148 -15.81 -3.97 -7.70
C ARG A 148 -16.60 -3.52 -6.47
N GLN A 149 -17.51 -4.36 -5.97
CA GLN A 149 -18.43 -3.98 -4.90
C GLN A 149 -17.73 -3.40 -3.66
N TRP A 150 -16.61 -3.95 -3.25
CA TRP A 150 -15.84 -3.48 -2.11
C TRP A 150 -15.06 -2.18 -2.40
N GLN A 151 -14.97 -1.75 -3.66
CA GLN A 151 -14.32 -0.51 -4.11
C GLN A 151 -15.32 0.64 -4.33
N LYS A 152 -16.61 0.42 -4.12
CA LYS A 152 -17.65 1.42 -4.45
C LYS A 152 -17.47 2.75 -3.75
N ASP A 153 -16.90 2.73 -2.54
CA ASP A 153 -16.64 3.94 -1.75
C ASP A 153 -15.31 4.62 -2.12
N ALA A 154 -14.52 4.01 -3.01
CA ALA A 154 -13.26 4.57 -3.49
C ALA A 154 -13.47 5.36 -4.80
N ASP A 155 -14.20 6.47 -4.72
CA ASP A 155 -14.58 7.28 -5.90
C ASP A 155 -13.37 7.79 -6.70
N TRP A 156 -12.23 7.98 -6.07
CA TRP A 156 -10.98 8.40 -6.71
C TRP A 156 -10.52 7.43 -7.83
N LEU A 157 -10.91 6.16 -7.78
CA LEU A 157 -10.63 5.17 -8.84
C LEU A 157 -11.26 5.51 -10.20
N ARG A 158 -12.26 6.39 -10.23
CA ARG A 158 -12.93 6.84 -11.45
C ARG A 158 -12.14 7.89 -12.21
N PHE A 159 -11.26 8.62 -11.51
CA PHE A 159 -10.61 9.79 -12.08
C PHE A 159 -9.17 9.48 -12.49
N ARG A 160 -8.87 9.72 -13.77
CA ARG A 160 -7.51 9.58 -14.30
C ARG A 160 -6.49 10.43 -13.54
N ALA A 161 -6.88 11.63 -13.12
CA ALA A 161 -6.05 12.53 -12.35
C ALA A 161 -5.63 11.97 -10.98
N GLU A 162 -6.38 11.00 -10.45
CA GLU A 162 -6.10 10.35 -9.17
C GLU A 162 -5.52 8.93 -9.33
N GLY A 163 -5.23 8.53 -10.58
CA GLY A 163 -4.64 7.25 -10.92
C GLY A 163 -5.55 6.37 -11.78
N GLY A 164 -6.84 6.32 -11.52
CA GLY A 164 -7.83 5.57 -12.27
C GLY A 164 -7.61 4.06 -12.30
N MET A 165 -8.43 3.38 -13.09
CA MET A 165 -8.43 1.91 -13.21
C MET A 165 -7.05 1.34 -13.60
N THR A 166 -6.38 1.96 -14.56
CA THR A 166 -5.11 1.41 -15.09
C THR A 166 -4.05 1.31 -13.99
N ARG A 167 -3.89 2.37 -13.20
CA ARG A 167 -2.92 2.35 -12.10
C ARG A 167 -3.34 1.44 -10.95
N GLU A 168 -4.63 1.35 -10.68
CA GLU A 168 -5.15 0.47 -9.63
C GLU A 168 -4.96 -1.01 -9.96
N VAL A 169 -5.07 -1.37 -11.25
CA VAL A 169 -5.13 -2.77 -11.69
C VAL A 169 -3.78 -3.28 -12.18
N ILE A 170 -2.99 -2.45 -12.88
CA ILE A 170 -1.79 -2.87 -13.60
C ILE A 170 -0.50 -2.48 -12.86
N SER A 171 -0.56 -1.54 -11.91
CA SER A 171 0.63 -1.12 -11.15
C SER A 171 1.10 -2.14 -10.15
#